data_234aa16cda556e5c681134409214a931
#
_entry.id   234aa16cda556e5c681134409214a931
#
_cell.length_a   1.000
_cell.length_b   1.000
_cell.length_c   1.000
_cell.angle_alpha   90.00
_cell.angle_beta   90.00
_cell.angle_gamma   90.00
#
_symmetry.space_group_name_H-M   'P 1'
#
loop_
_entity.id
_entity.type
_entity.pdbx_description
1 polymer ?
#
loop_
_entity_poly.entity_id
_entity_poly.type
_entity_poly.pdbx_seq_one_letter_code
_entity_poly.pdbx_strand_id
1 'polypeptide(L)'
;MAHEGYHEPIDQLSAPTRDMHRAIVSLMEELEAVDWYNQRVDACHDSGLKEILAHNRDEEKEHAAMLLEWIRRKDPKFDEELKDYLFSDKPIAHGHD
;
A
#
# COMPACT_ATOMS: atom_id res chain seq x y z
N MET A 1 13.65 4.35 -1.12
CA MET A 1 12.84 5.10 -0.17
C MET A 1 11.61 5.67 -0.84
N ALA A 2 10.47 5.55 -0.19
CA ALA A 2 9.25 6.11 -0.75
C ALA A 2 9.30 7.63 -0.77
N HIS A 3 8.42 8.22 -1.55
CA HIS A 3 8.35 9.67 -1.72
C HIS A 3 7.69 10.32 -0.52
N GLU A 4 8.43 11.13 0.18
CA GLU A 4 7.93 11.83 1.36
C GLU A 4 7.69 13.31 1.10
N GLY A 5 8.01 13.76 -0.13
CA GLY A 5 7.98 15.17 -0.46
C GLY A 5 6.59 15.73 -0.69
N TYR A 6 6.43 16.99 -0.33
CA TYR A 6 5.25 17.76 -0.68
C TYR A 6 5.51 18.52 -1.98
N HIS A 7 4.47 18.67 -2.79
CA HIS A 7 4.56 19.43 -4.05
C HIS A 7 4.03 20.84 -3.92
N GLU A 8 3.53 21.19 -2.74
CA GLU A 8 3.07 22.53 -2.40
C GLU A 8 3.59 22.90 -1.02
N PRO A 9 3.65 24.19 -0.68
CA PRO A 9 4.09 24.56 0.66
C PRO A 9 3.21 23.92 1.74
N ILE A 10 3.86 23.34 2.75
CA ILE A 10 3.14 22.56 3.77
C ILE A 10 2.09 23.39 4.51
N ASP A 11 2.36 24.68 4.70
CA ASP A 11 1.43 25.57 5.40
C ASP A 11 0.18 25.90 4.59
N GLN A 12 0.17 25.55 3.31
CA GLN A 12 -1.00 25.68 2.45
C GLN A 12 -1.85 24.42 2.43
N LEU A 13 -1.40 23.34 3.07
CA LEU A 13 -2.09 22.07 3.08
C LEU A 13 -2.93 21.92 4.34
N SER A 14 -4.17 21.44 4.18
CA SER A 14 -5.04 21.17 5.31
C SER A 14 -4.54 19.96 6.11
N ALA A 15 -5.00 19.83 7.35
CA ALA A 15 -4.68 18.68 8.17
C ALA A 15 -5.12 17.36 7.51
N PRO A 16 -6.34 17.26 6.95
CA PRO A 16 -6.73 16.01 6.25
C PRO A 16 -5.84 15.66 5.08
N THR A 17 -5.38 16.65 4.29
CA THR A 17 -4.48 16.39 3.17
C THR A 17 -3.12 15.90 3.67
N ARG A 18 -2.62 16.46 4.77
CA ARG A 18 -1.35 16.02 5.36
C ARG A 18 -1.45 14.61 5.92
N ASP A 19 -2.58 14.26 6.53
CA ASP A 19 -2.81 12.90 7.02
C ASP A 19 -2.92 11.91 5.87
N MET A 20 -3.61 12.30 4.78
CA MET A 20 -3.69 11.45 3.60
C MET A 20 -2.30 11.22 2.99
N HIS A 21 -1.47 12.26 2.97
CA HIS A 21 -0.08 12.12 2.51
C HIS A 21 0.69 11.10 3.37
N ARG A 22 0.56 11.20 4.70
CA ARG A 22 1.20 10.23 5.60
C ARG A 22 0.75 8.81 5.31
N ALA A 23 -0.54 8.62 5.09
CA ALA A 23 -1.09 7.29 4.82
C ALA A 23 -0.60 6.75 3.48
N ILE A 24 -0.62 7.58 2.44
CA ILE A 24 -0.20 7.17 1.09
C ILE A 24 1.29 6.82 1.09
N VAL A 25 2.14 7.67 1.67
CA VAL A 25 3.57 7.42 1.73
C VAL A 25 3.86 6.15 2.51
N SER A 26 3.17 5.96 3.65
CA SER A 26 3.33 4.74 4.45
C SER A 26 2.92 3.51 3.66
N LEU A 27 1.82 3.57 2.90
CA LEU A 27 1.40 2.46 2.05
C LEU A 27 2.44 2.16 0.97
N MET A 28 3.00 3.20 0.36
CA MET A 28 4.06 3.03 -0.64
C MET A 28 5.27 2.33 -0.04
N GLU A 29 5.67 2.71 1.19
CA GLU A 29 6.78 2.08 1.88
C GLU A 29 6.51 0.61 2.19
N GLU A 30 5.29 0.28 2.61
CA GLU A 30 4.92 -1.11 2.89
C GLU A 30 4.93 -1.95 1.61
N LEU A 31 4.41 -1.42 0.50
CA LEU A 31 4.43 -2.13 -0.78
C LEU A 31 5.86 -2.33 -1.28
N GLU A 32 6.70 -1.34 -1.11
CA GLU A 32 8.12 -1.44 -1.44
C GLU A 32 8.79 -2.55 -0.63
N ALA A 33 8.49 -2.60 0.67
CA ALA A 33 9.03 -3.64 1.55
C ALA A 33 8.55 -5.04 1.13
N VAL A 34 7.28 -5.18 0.76
CA VAL A 34 6.74 -6.46 0.24
C VAL A 34 7.55 -6.91 -0.97
N ASP A 35 7.79 -6.00 -1.92
CA ASP A 35 8.53 -6.30 -3.14
C ASP A 35 9.96 -6.73 -2.83
N TRP A 36 10.64 -5.98 -1.98
CA TRP A 36 12.04 -6.27 -1.64
C TRP A 36 12.18 -7.60 -0.89
N TYR A 37 11.33 -7.85 0.08
CA TYR A 37 11.35 -9.13 0.80
C TYR A 37 11.00 -10.29 -0.12
N ASN A 38 10.06 -10.09 -1.04
CA ASN A 38 9.69 -11.14 -1.99
C ASN A 38 10.90 -11.53 -2.87
N GLN A 39 11.66 -10.55 -3.32
CA GLN A 39 12.88 -10.81 -4.09
C GLN A 39 13.91 -11.55 -3.26
N ARG A 40 14.08 -11.16 -2.00
CA ARG A 40 15.02 -11.82 -1.09
C ARG A 40 14.63 -13.27 -0.82
N VAL A 41 13.34 -13.53 -0.62
CA VAL A 41 12.82 -14.89 -0.43
C VAL A 41 13.18 -15.75 -1.64
N ASP A 42 12.95 -15.22 -2.84
CA ASP A 42 13.19 -15.96 -4.08
C ASP A 42 14.66 -16.29 -4.27
N ALA A 43 15.55 -15.37 -3.90
CA ALA A 43 16.99 -15.52 -4.11
C ALA A 43 17.73 -16.22 -2.98
N CYS A 44 17.13 -16.35 -1.80
CA CYS A 44 17.80 -16.89 -0.62
C CYS A 44 17.84 -18.41 -0.62
N HIS A 45 19.03 -18.98 -0.37
CA HIS A 45 19.20 -20.43 -0.36
C HIS A 45 19.24 -21.04 1.03
N ASP A 46 19.42 -20.22 2.08
CA ASP A 46 19.36 -20.70 3.46
C ASP A 46 17.90 -20.83 3.89
N SER A 47 17.48 -22.06 4.23
CA SER A 47 16.07 -22.32 4.54
C SER A 47 15.56 -21.55 5.77
N GLY A 48 16.37 -21.43 6.80
CA GLY A 48 15.98 -20.71 8.01
C GLY A 48 15.81 -19.21 7.76
N LEU A 49 16.76 -18.63 7.05
CA LEU A 49 16.67 -17.20 6.69
C LEU A 49 15.51 -16.95 5.74
N LYS A 50 15.29 -17.83 4.78
CA LYS A 50 14.18 -17.72 3.83
C LYS A 50 12.84 -17.69 4.57
N GLU A 51 12.65 -18.50 5.58
CA GLU A 51 11.42 -18.49 6.38
C GLU A 51 11.21 -17.15 7.09
N ILE A 52 12.27 -16.57 7.65
CA ILE A 52 12.20 -15.27 8.32
C ILE A 52 11.81 -14.19 7.31
N LEU A 53 12.45 -14.21 6.15
CA LEU A 53 12.16 -13.21 5.09
C LEU A 53 10.74 -13.33 4.60
N ALA A 54 10.23 -14.55 4.44
CA ALA A 54 8.85 -14.78 4.02
C ALA A 54 7.86 -14.31 5.08
N HIS A 55 8.16 -14.54 6.34
CA HIS A 55 7.33 -14.03 7.45
C HIS A 55 7.26 -12.51 7.42
N ASN A 56 8.41 -11.85 7.27
CA ASN A 56 8.47 -10.39 7.23
C ASN A 56 7.70 -9.83 6.03
N ARG A 57 7.85 -10.48 4.86
CA ARG A 57 7.09 -10.09 3.68
C ARG A 57 5.58 -10.12 3.95
N ASP A 58 5.11 -11.19 4.57
CA ASP A 58 3.67 -11.37 4.81
C ASP A 58 3.15 -10.40 5.87
N GLU A 59 3.99 -10.06 6.87
CA GLU A 59 3.66 -9.02 7.84
C GLU A 59 3.47 -7.66 7.16
N GLU A 60 4.33 -7.34 6.18
CA GLU A 60 4.21 -6.08 5.44
C GLU A 60 2.92 -6.01 4.63
N LYS A 61 2.41 -7.16 4.16
CA LYS A 61 1.12 -7.21 3.46
C LYS A 61 -0.03 -6.82 4.40
N GLU A 62 0.03 -7.24 5.64
CA GLU A 62 -0.96 -6.87 6.64
C GLU A 62 -0.91 -5.36 6.89
N HIS A 63 0.30 -4.79 7.04
CA HIS A 63 0.47 -3.37 7.25
C HIS A 63 -0.10 -2.57 6.08
N ALA A 64 0.17 -3.01 4.86
CA ALA A 64 -0.37 -2.36 3.66
C ALA A 64 -1.89 -2.40 3.64
N ALA A 65 -2.48 -3.54 4.02
CA ALA A 65 -3.93 -3.69 4.05
C ALA A 65 -4.58 -2.73 5.04
N MET A 66 -3.97 -2.54 6.22
CA MET A 66 -4.50 -1.61 7.21
C MET A 66 -4.49 -0.17 6.69
N LEU A 67 -3.42 0.24 6.04
CA LEU A 67 -3.31 1.58 5.48
C LEU A 67 -4.30 1.80 4.34
N LEU A 68 -4.47 0.81 3.48
CA LEU A 68 -5.42 0.91 2.38
C LEU A 68 -6.84 1.05 2.91
N GLU A 69 -7.19 0.32 3.97
CA GLU A 69 -8.52 0.42 4.58
C GLU A 69 -8.74 1.80 5.22
N TRP A 70 -7.70 2.37 5.86
CA TRP A 70 -7.81 3.72 6.42
C TRP A 70 -8.08 4.73 5.31
N ILE A 71 -7.32 4.62 4.19
CA ILE A 71 -7.50 5.50 3.04
C ILE A 71 -8.93 5.38 2.49
N ARG A 72 -9.41 4.15 2.36
CA ARG A 72 -10.77 3.89 1.88
C ARG A 72 -11.81 4.61 2.72
N ARG A 73 -11.66 4.56 4.04
CA ARG A 73 -12.63 5.18 4.95
C ARG A 73 -12.60 6.70 4.90
N LYS A 74 -11.48 7.29 4.50
CA LYS A 74 -11.31 8.75 4.47
C LYS A 74 -11.56 9.37 3.11
N ASP A 75 -11.55 8.58 2.04
CA ASP A 75 -11.67 9.07 0.67
C ASP A 75 -12.85 8.40 -0.01
N PRO A 76 -14.00 9.14 -0.18
CA PRO A 76 -15.20 8.54 -0.78
C PRO A 76 -15.01 8.02 -2.20
N LYS A 77 -14.17 8.67 -3.01
CA LYS A 77 -13.93 8.21 -4.37
C LYS A 77 -13.10 6.94 -4.38
N PHE A 78 -12.10 6.85 -3.50
CA PHE A 78 -11.32 5.63 -3.34
C PHE A 78 -12.21 4.48 -2.88
N ASP A 79 -13.12 4.76 -1.93
CA ASP A 79 -14.08 3.76 -1.46
C ASP A 79 -14.93 3.24 -2.61
N GLU A 80 -15.44 4.12 -3.46
CA GLU A 80 -16.23 3.76 -4.62
C GLU A 80 -15.45 2.85 -5.57
N GLU A 81 -14.22 3.22 -5.90
CA GLU A 81 -13.41 2.45 -6.83
C GLU A 81 -13.01 1.09 -6.24
N LEU A 82 -12.65 1.05 -4.97
CA LEU A 82 -12.29 -0.22 -4.35
C LEU A 82 -13.48 -1.18 -4.29
N LYS A 83 -14.68 -0.67 -4.03
CA LYS A 83 -15.89 -1.50 -4.05
C LYS A 83 -16.20 -2.05 -5.43
N ASP A 84 -15.85 -1.30 -6.48
CA ASP A 84 -16.10 -1.74 -7.83
C ASP A 84 -15.11 -2.80 -8.31
N TYR A 85 -13.87 -2.71 -7.89
CA TYR A 85 -12.80 -3.57 -8.40
C TYR A 85 -12.40 -4.72 -7.49
N LEU A 86 -12.43 -4.54 -6.16
CA LEU A 86 -11.96 -5.57 -5.24
C LEU A 86 -12.98 -6.69 -5.08
N PHE A 87 -12.46 -7.90 -4.91
CA PHE A 87 -13.25 -9.11 -4.67
C PHE A 87 -14.26 -9.40 -5.78
N SER A 88 -13.96 -8.93 -6.98
CA SER A 88 -14.80 -9.14 -8.15
C SER A 88 -14.18 -10.22 -9.03
N ASP A 89 -15.00 -10.99 -9.72
CA ASP A 89 -14.54 -11.97 -10.70
C ASP A 89 -14.71 -11.45 -12.14
N LYS A 90 -15.14 -10.20 -12.29
CA LYS A 90 -15.22 -9.56 -13.61
C LYS A 90 -13.82 -9.29 -14.16
N PRO A 91 -13.67 -9.09 -15.48
CA PRO A 91 -12.39 -8.61 -16.00
C PRO A 91 -11.98 -7.34 -15.27
N ILE A 92 -10.69 -7.26 -14.88
CA ILE A 92 -10.23 -6.12 -14.05
C ILE A 92 -10.43 -4.80 -14.78
N ALA A 93 -10.08 -4.74 -16.05
CA ALA A 93 -10.21 -3.51 -16.84
C ALA A 93 -11.63 -3.38 -17.41
N HIS A 94 -12.64 -3.28 -16.53
CA HIS A 94 -14.01 -3.05 -16.97
C HIS A 94 -14.36 -1.57 -16.81
N GLY A 95 -15.27 -1.09 -17.67
CA GLY A 95 -15.62 0.32 -17.65
C GLY A 95 -16.67 0.65 -16.60
N HIS A 96 -16.88 1.94 -16.39
CA HIS A 96 -17.89 2.49 -15.47
C HIS A 96 -19.12 2.98 -16.23
N ASP A 97 -19.51 2.30 -17.23
CA ASP A 97 -20.60 2.74 -18.13
C ASP A 97 -21.94 2.83 -17.45
#